data_16d3a5a66a40a2dc8fc587b83b94fc8c
#
_entry.id   16d3a5a66a40a2dc8fc587b83b94fc8c
#
_cell.length_a   1.000
_cell.length_b   1.000
_cell.length_c   1.000
_cell.angle_alpha   90.00
_cell.angle_beta   90.00
_cell.angle_gamma   90.00
#
_symmetry.space_group_name_H-M   'P 1'
#
loop_
_entity.id
_entity.type
_entity.pdbx_description
1 polymer ?
#
loop_
_entity_poly.entity_id
_entity_poly.type
_entity_poly.pdbx_seq_one_letter_code
_entity_poly.pdbx_strand_id
1 'polypeptide(L)'
;MELTKMYGELGISEKVLNYGREIEKSLHDRFEAIDKTAEYNQLKVIKAMQEARVSDIHFAGTTGYGYNDLGRDTLEEVYAKAFHGEDALVRPQLISGTHALTIALSGN
;
A
#
# COMPACT_ATOMS: atom_id res chain seq x y z
N MET A 1 -19.69 -29.30 13.28
CA MET A 1 -18.71 -28.36 13.79
C MET A 1 -19.41 -27.16 14.42
N GLU A 2 -18.83 -26.62 15.46
CA GLU A 2 -19.38 -25.53 16.26
C GLU A 2 -19.62 -24.24 15.50
N LEU A 3 -18.88 -23.99 14.40
CA LEU A 3 -19.00 -22.76 13.64
C LEU A 3 -20.40 -22.55 13.06
N THR A 4 -21.01 -23.61 12.51
CA THR A 4 -22.37 -23.51 11.96
C THR A 4 -23.37 -23.11 13.02
N LYS A 5 -23.22 -23.68 14.24
CA LYS A 5 -24.07 -23.37 15.38
C LYS A 5 -23.88 -21.90 15.81
N MET A 6 -22.64 -21.43 15.88
CA MET A 6 -22.35 -20.06 16.27
C MET A 6 -22.93 -19.05 15.28
N TYR A 7 -22.82 -19.32 13.99
CA TYR A 7 -23.44 -18.49 12.97
C TYR A 7 -24.96 -18.47 13.11
N GLY A 8 -25.57 -19.62 13.43
CA GLY A 8 -27.00 -19.72 13.68
C GLY A 8 -27.44 -18.86 14.86
N GLU A 9 -26.65 -18.85 15.93
CA GLU A 9 -26.89 -18.02 17.11
C GLU A 9 -26.83 -16.52 16.80
N LEU A 10 -26.07 -16.14 15.76
CA LEU A 10 -25.99 -14.77 15.26
C LEU A 10 -27.08 -14.42 14.23
N GLY A 11 -28.00 -15.35 13.97
CA GLY A 11 -29.10 -15.13 13.02
C GLY A 11 -28.77 -15.49 11.57
N ILE A 12 -27.66 -16.15 11.34
CA ILE A 12 -27.24 -16.56 10.00
C ILE A 12 -27.63 -18.03 9.78
N SER A 13 -28.54 -18.29 8.84
CA SER A 13 -28.98 -19.64 8.55
C SER A 13 -27.88 -20.45 7.87
N GLU A 14 -27.94 -21.76 8.05
CA GLU A 14 -27.02 -22.69 7.38
C GLU A 14 -27.04 -22.54 5.86
N LYS A 15 -28.22 -22.30 5.29
CA LYS A 15 -28.39 -22.09 3.86
C LYS A 15 -27.61 -20.86 3.36
N VAL A 16 -27.71 -19.75 4.08
CA VAL A 16 -27.00 -18.52 3.75
C VAL A 16 -25.49 -18.71 3.91
N LEU A 17 -25.07 -19.35 5.01
CA LEU A 17 -23.66 -19.62 5.25
C LEU A 17 -23.06 -20.49 4.15
N ASN A 18 -23.74 -21.56 3.73
CA ASN A 18 -23.25 -22.44 2.67
C ASN A 18 -23.19 -21.73 1.33
N TYR A 19 -24.18 -20.88 1.03
CA TYR A 19 -24.18 -20.07 -0.19
C TYR A 19 -22.98 -19.11 -0.23
N GLY A 20 -22.71 -18.43 0.89
CA GLY A 20 -21.55 -17.54 0.99
C GLY A 20 -20.24 -18.28 0.79
N ARG A 21 -20.11 -19.47 1.38
CA ARG A 21 -18.90 -20.29 1.23
C ARG A 21 -18.70 -20.82 -0.18
N GLU A 22 -19.78 -21.15 -0.87
CA GLU A 22 -19.70 -21.55 -2.28
C GLU A 22 -19.20 -20.41 -3.17
N ILE A 23 -19.71 -19.19 -2.93
CA ILE A 23 -19.26 -18.01 -3.66
C ILE A 23 -17.78 -17.75 -3.39
N GLU A 24 -17.36 -17.76 -2.12
CA GLU A 24 -15.97 -17.57 -1.71
C GLU A 24 -15.06 -18.58 -2.40
N LYS A 25 -15.46 -19.85 -2.43
CA LYS A 25 -14.72 -20.90 -3.08
C LYS A 25 -14.60 -20.67 -4.59
N SER A 26 -15.67 -20.18 -5.23
CA SER A 26 -15.66 -19.86 -6.67
C SER A 26 -14.72 -18.71 -7.02
N LEU A 27 -14.37 -17.87 -6.05
CA LEU A 27 -13.48 -16.72 -6.21
C LEU A 27 -12.03 -17.02 -5.80
N HIS A 28 -11.74 -18.25 -5.36
CA HIS A 28 -10.44 -18.62 -4.82
C HIS A 28 -9.28 -18.28 -5.76
N ASP A 29 -9.40 -18.64 -7.05
CA ASP A 29 -8.35 -18.36 -8.03
C ASP A 29 -8.11 -16.87 -8.21
N ARG A 30 -9.19 -16.09 -8.14
CA ARG A 30 -9.14 -14.64 -8.22
C ARG A 30 -8.39 -14.04 -7.02
N PHE A 31 -8.73 -14.50 -5.83
CA PHE A 31 -8.08 -14.06 -4.59
C PHE A 31 -6.61 -14.46 -4.57
N GLU A 32 -6.29 -15.66 -5.03
CA GLU A 32 -4.89 -16.10 -5.13
C GLU A 32 -4.08 -15.21 -6.07
N ALA A 33 -4.65 -14.82 -7.20
CA ALA A 33 -3.99 -13.90 -8.14
C ALA A 33 -3.75 -12.52 -7.52
N ILE A 34 -4.73 -12.01 -6.76
CA ILE A 34 -4.60 -10.75 -6.02
C ILE A 34 -3.49 -10.85 -4.97
N ASP A 35 -3.46 -11.95 -4.22
CA ASP A 35 -2.43 -12.18 -3.19
C ASP A 35 -1.03 -12.20 -3.78
N LYS A 36 -0.85 -12.84 -4.92
CA LYS A 36 0.45 -12.85 -5.61
C LYS A 36 0.89 -11.47 -6.07
N THR A 37 -0.04 -10.68 -6.58
CA THR A 37 0.24 -9.29 -6.97
C THR A 37 0.61 -8.46 -5.76
N ALA A 38 -0.12 -8.61 -4.66
CA ALA A 38 0.16 -7.90 -3.40
C ALA A 38 1.54 -8.28 -2.86
N GLU A 39 1.87 -9.55 -2.85
CA GLU A 39 3.17 -10.03 -2.40
C GLU A 39 4.31 -9.46 -3.24
N TYR A 40 4.17 -9.51 -4.55
CA TYR A 40 5.17 -8.93 -5.47
C TYR A 40 5.40 -7.44 -5.19
N ASN A 41 4.32 -6.69 -5.07
CA ASN A 41 4.41 -5.24 -4.81
C ASN A 41 4.99 -4.93 -3.44
N GLN A 42 4.65 -5.71 -2.43
CA GLN A 42 5.22 -5.57 -1.09
C GLN A 42 6.74 -5.81 -1.11
N LEU A 43 7.18 -6.86 -1.77
CA LEU A 43 8.62 -7.16 -1.90
C LEU A 43 9.36 -6.07 -2.68
N LYS A 44 8.74 -5.53 -3.69
CA LYS A 44 9.29 -4.41 -4.46
C LYS A 44 9.55 -3.19 -3.57
N VAL A 45 8.61 -2.84 -2.71
CA VAL A 45 8.74 -1.72 -1.76
C VAL A 45 9.80 -2.02 -0.71
N ILE A 46 9.80 -3.22 -0.14
CA ILE A 46 10.81 -3.63 0.84
C ILE A 46 12.21 -3.54 0.23
N LYS A 47 12.38 -4.01 -0.99
CA LYS A 47 13.66 -3.91 -1.71
C LYS A 47 14.09 -2.46 -1.89
N ALA A 48 13.18 -1.59 -2.29
CA ALA A 48 13.47 -0.16 -2.44
C ALA A 48 13.92 0.47 -1.11
N MET A 49 13.27 0.11 -0.01
CA MET A 49 13.64 0.57 1.32
C MET A 49 15.02 0.07 1.74
N GLN A 50 15.34 -1.19 1.46
CA GLN A 50 16.65 -1.75 1.77
C GLN A 50 17.76 -1.09 0.94
N GLU A 51 17.53 -0.83 -0.33
CA GLU A 51 18.49 -0.15 -1.20
C GLU A 51 18.74 1.29 -0.75
N ALA A 52 17.72 1.97 -0.26
CA ALA A 52 17.82 3.32 0.29
C ALA A 52 18.34 3.33 1.74
N ARG A 53 18.57 2.16 2.34
CA ARG A 53 19.04 1.99 3.72
C ARG A 53 18.16 2.70 4.75
N VAL A 54 16.84 2.54 4.60
CA VAL A 54 15.88 3.13 5.54
C VAL A 54 16.11 2.57 6.94
N SER A 55 16.16 3.46 7.92
CA SER A 55 16.35 3.12 9.33
C SER A 55 15.55 4.06 10.21
N ASP A 56 15.65 3.91 11.51
CA ASP A 56 14.92 4.73 12.49
C ASP A 56 15.25 6.22 12.40
N ILE A 57 16.45 6.60 11.97
CA ILE A 57 16.83 8.00 11.83
C ILE A 57 15.97 8.72 10.77
N HIS A 58 15.44 8.01 9.80
CA HIS A 58 14.58 8.57 8.75
C HIS A 58 13.20 8.98 9.26
N PHE A 59 12.82 8.52 10.44
CA PHE A 59 11.54 8.85 11.08
C PHE A 59 11.67 9.99 12.09
N ALA A 60 12.85 10.61 12.21
CA ALA A 60 13.03 11.79 13.02
C ALA A 60 12.26 12.99 12.44
N GLY A 61 11.93 13.95 13.28
CA GLY A 61 11.22 15.16 12.85
C GLY A 61 11.99 15.92 11.78
N THR A 62 11.24 16.53 10.84
CA THR A 62 11.79 17.32 9.74
C THR A 62 11.24 18.74 9.78
N THR A 63 11.93 19.67 9.12
CA THR A 63 11.47 21.06 9.01
C THR A 63 10.40 21.23 7.93
N GLY A 64 10.38 20.35 6.96
CA GLY A 64 9.53 20.49 5.76
C GLY A 64 10.09 21.49 4.73
N TYR A 65 11.20 22.16 5.03
CA TYR A 65 11.78 23.19 4.16
C TYR A 65 13.10 22.78 3.50
N GLY A 66 13.48 21.52 3.63
CA GLY A 66 14.69 21.01 2.99
C GLY A 66 15.97 21.15 3.80
N TYR A 67 15.87 21.54 5.07
CA TYR A 67 17.02 21.67 5.97
C TYR A 67 17.16 20.38 6.79
N ASN A 68 18.10 19.53 6.40
CA ASN A 68 18.35 18.24 7.08
C ASN A 68 17.10 17.33 7.14
N ASP A 69 16.27 17.39 6.12
CA ASP A 69 15.06 16.57 6.04
C ASP A 69 15.39 15.19 5.44
N LEU A 70 16.25 14.45 6.14
CA LEU A 70 16.76 13.15 5.69
C LEU A 70 15.62 12.15 5.38
N GLY A 71 14.62 12.09 6.25
CA GLY A 71 13.48 11.20 6.04
C GLY A 71 12.70 11.52 4.79
N ARG A 72 12.46 12.80 4.52
CA ARG A 72 11.77 13.26 3.31
C ARG A 72 12.55 12.90 2.05
N ASP A 73 13.83 13.21 2.04
CA ASP A 73 14.68 12.97 0.87
C ASP A 73 14.81 11.48 0.57
N THR A 74 14.94 10.65 1.61
CA THR A 74 14.99 9.20 1.48
C THR A 74 13.65 8.63 1.04
N LEU A 75 12.54 9.19 1.50
CA LEU A 75 11.20 8.79 1.05
C LEU A 75 11.04 8.99 -0.46
N GLU A 76 11.49 10.14 -0.97
CA GLU A 76 11.47 10.43 -2.40
C GLU A 76 12.32 9.42 -3.19
N GLU A 77 13.49 9.06 -2.66
CA GLU A 77 14.35 8.03 -3.26
C GLU A 77 13.65 6.66 -3.30
N VAL A 78 12.99 6.26 -2.22
CA VAL A 78 12.24 5.00 -2.17
C VAL A 78 11.11 4.99 -3.19
N TYR A 79 10.35 6.08 -3.31
CA TYR A 79 9.30 6.20 -4.31
C TYR A 79 9.85 6.09 -5.74
N ALA A 80 10.93 6.79 -6.03
CA ALA A 80 11.56 6.71 -7.35
C ALA A 80 11.96 5.27 -7.69
N LYS A 81 12.57 4.56 -6.75
CA LYS A 81 12.96 3.16 -6.93
C LYS A 81 11.76 2.23 -7.09
N ALA A 82 10.73 2.38 -6.25
CA ALA A 82 9.56 1.52 -6.29
C ALA A 82 8.76 1.66 -7.59
N PHE A 83 8.70 2.86 -8.14
CA PHE A 83 7.96 3.15 -9.37
C PHE A 83 8.84 3.23 -10.62
N HIS A 84 10.13 2.92 -10.50
CA HIS A 84 11.10 2.97 -11.61
C HIS A 84 11.20 4.35 -12.26
N GLY A 85 11.02 5.41 -11.47
CA GLY A 85 11.21 6.78 -11.93
C GLY A 85 12.66 7.23 -11.73
N GLU A 86 13.07 8.25 -12.48
CA GLU A 86 14.37 8.86 -12.27
C GLU A 86 14.42 9.65 -10.96
N ASP A 87 13.29 10.23 -10.60
CA ASP A 87 13.14 11.04 -9.40
C ASP A 87 11.67 10.99 -8.94
N ALA A 88 11.41 11.46 -7.74
CA ALA A 88 10.07 11.53 -7.18
C ALA A 88 9.94 12.76 -6.30
N LEU A 89 8.74 13.31 -6.22
CA LEU A 89 8.40 14.42 -5.37
C LEU A 89 7.28 14.02 -4.42
N VAL A 90 7.63 13.80 -3.15
CA VAL A 90 6.70 13.38 -2.10
C VAL A 90 6.82 14.38 -0.95
N ARG A 91 5.95 15.37 -0.92
CA ARG A 91 6.05 16.49 0.02
C ARG A 91 4.69 16.90 0.57
N PRO A 92 4.64 17.34 1.83
CA PRO A 92 3.38 17.80 2.45
C PRO A 92 2.83 19.05 1.77
N GLN A 93 3.63 19.81 1.03
CA GLN A 93 3.20 20.97 0.27
C GLN A 93 2.34 20.60 -0.94
N LEU A 94 2.35 19.33 -1.37
CA LEU A 94 1.44 18.79 -2.38
C LEU A 94 0.12 18.47 -1.70
N ILE A 95 -0.86 19.35 -1.82
CA ILE A 95 -2.08 19.36 -1.02
C ILE A 95 -3.05 18.23 -1.40
N SER A 96 -3.06 17.84 -2.68
CA SER A 96 -4.02 16.88 -3.21
C SER A 96 -3.49 16.21 -4.47
N GLY A 97 -4.18 15.18 -4.94
CA GLY A 97 -3.88 14.54 -6.22
C GLY A 97 -4.01 15.50 -7.40
N THR A 98 -5.00 16.38 -7.37
CA THR A 98 -5.17 17.42 -8.39
C THR A 98 -3.97 18.37 -8.43
N HIS A 99 -3.47 18.77 -7.26
CA HIS A 99 -2.28 19.62 -7.16
C HIS A 99 -1.05 18.90 -7.74
N ALA A 100 -0.87 17.64 -7.41
CA ALA A 100 0.23 16.83 -7.93
C ALA A 100 0.19 16.71 -9.47
N LEU A 101 -0.99 16.47 -10.03
CA LEU A 101 -1.20 16.41 -11.47
C LEU A 101 -0.90 17.76 -12.14
N THR A 102 -1.33 18.85 -11.52
CA THR A 102 -1.08 20.21 -12.01
C THR A 102 0.43 20.49 -12.09
N ILE A 103 1.17 20.13 -11.05
CA ILE A 103 2.63 20.30 -11.01
C ILE A 103 3.29 19.46 -12.10
N ALA A 104 2.89 18.19 -12.22
CA ALA A 104 3.44 17.29 -13.25
C ALA A 104 3.22 17.82 -14.65
N LEU A 105 2.02 18.33 -14.96
CA LEU A 105 1.69 18.89 -16.26
C LEU A 105 2.39 20.22 -16.51
N SER A 106 2.55 21.05 -15.49
CA SER A 106 3.24 22.36 -15.61
C SER A 106 4.73 22.22 -15.85
N GLY A 107 5.33 21.11 -15.41
CA GLY A 107 6.75 20.84 -15.56
C GLY A 107 7.16 20.35 -16.96
N ASN A 108 6.18 20.09 -17.82
CA ASN A 108 6.45 19.58 -19.17
C ASN A 108 6.30 20.64 -20.26
#